data_37b2f6333dc30f271ffdfb91daec6676
#
_entry.id   37b2f6333dc30f271ffdfb91daec6676
#
_cell.length_a   1.000
_cell.length_b   1.000
_cell.length_c   1.000
_cell.angle_alpha   90.00
_cell.angle_beta   90.00
_cell.angle_gamma   90.00
#
_symmetry.space_group_name_H-M   'P 1'
#
loop_
_entity.id
_entity.type
_entity.pdbx_description
1 polymer ?
#
loop_
_entity_poly.entity_id
_entity_poly.type
_entity_poly.pdbx_seq_one_letter_code
_entity_poly.pdbx_strand_id
1 'polypeptide(L)'
;MATNNFLSSVEFKFVINRLPNVEFYVQQANIPGISSGSTEIATPFKAILMPGEVLTYDDLTLSIIADEKMLSFKECLSWLEAITSPKNFEGYAALEKGMKSGLNAGKGITSSASLIVLDSNKNPGIKLSIEDMFPVSVGSISLNTTDSDINPPTFDVTFRYANYTIESL
;
A
#
# COMPACT_ATOMS: atom_id res chain seq x y z
N MET A 1 1.10 2.33 -34.91
CA MET A 1 2.33 1.67 -34.45
C MET A 1 2.34 1.80 -32.94
N ALA A 2 2.29 0.68 -32.21
CA ALA A 2 2.47 0.72 -30.77
C ALA A 2 3.92 1.13 -30.50
N THR A 3 4.12 2.30 -29.95
CA THR A 3 5.44 2.73 -29.49
C THR A 3 5.75 1.92 -28.23
N ASN A 4 6.64 0.93 -28.33
CA ASN A 4 7.17 0.20 -27.18
C ASN A 4 8.02 1.16 -26.36
N ASN A 5 7.38 1.94 -25.50
CA ASN A 5 8.06 2.80 -24.54
C ASN A 5 8.17 2.07 -23.19
N PHE A 6 9.28 2.25 -22.49
CA PHE A 6 9.47 1.64 -21.17
C PHE A 6 8.67 2.41 -20.12
N LEU A 7 8.18 1.69 -19.11
CA LEU A 7 7.51 2.29 -17.96
C LEU A 7 8.48 3.22 -17.21
N SER A 8 8.07 4.46 -16.95
CA SER A 8 8.84 5.35 -16.10
C SER A 8 8.69 4.92 -14.64
N SER A 9 9.80 4.63 -13.98
CA SER A 9 9.84 4.26 -12.56
C SER A 9 9.79 5.47 -11.62
N VAL A 10 9.92 6.67 -12.15
CA VAL A 10 10.14 7.90 -11.37
C VAL A 10 8.87 8.72 -11.24
N GLU A 11 7.90 8.52 -12.12
CA GLU A 11 6.69 9.33 -12.18
C GLU A 11 5.46 8.52 -11.79
N PHE A 12 5.08 8.62 -10.53
CA PHE A 12 3.87 7.99 -10.01
C PHE A 12 3.20 8.90 -8.96
N LYS A 13 1.91 8.66 -8.77
CA LYS A 13 1.10 9.29 -7.73
C LYS A 13 0.38 8.21 -6.95
N PHE A 14 0.55 8.20 -5.64
CA PHE A 14 -0.13 7.25 -4.76
C PHE A 14 -1.15 7.99 -3.89
N VAL A 15 -2.39 7.57 -3.93
CA VAL A 15 -3.50 8.20 -3.20
C VAL A 15 -4.14 7.17 -2.29
N ILE A 16 -4.24 7.49 -1.01
CA ILE A 16 -4.99 6.71 -0.03
C ILE A 16 -6.19 7.53 0.40
N ASN A 17 -7.40 7.05 0.18
CA ASN A 17 -8.61 7.81 0.48
C ASN A 17 -8.73 8.24 1.95
N ARG A 18 -8.09 7.48 2.85
CA ARG A 18 -8.12 7.75 4.30
C ARG A 18 -7.02 8.69 4.77
N LEU A 19 -5.89 8.75 4.06
CA LEU A 19 -4.67 9.45 4.48
C LEU A 19 -4.29 10.53 3.47
N PRO A 20 -5.01 11.66 3.41
CA PRO A 20 -4.77 12.68 2.39
C PRO A 20 -3.40 13.35 2.50
N ASN A 21 -2.82 13.43 3.71
CA ASN A 21 -1.51 14.04 3.89
C ASN A 21 -0.35 13.14 3.42
N VAL A 22 -0.56 11.83 3.37
CA VAL A 22 0.45 10.86 2.92
C VAL A 22 0.71 10.97 1.42
N GLU A 23 -0.30 11.34 0.62
CA GLU A 23 -0.20 11.45 -0.84
C GLU A 23 1.01 12.26 -1.33
N PHE A 24 1.34 13.35 -0.64
CA PHE A 24 2.42 14.27 -1.03
C PHE A 24 3.82 13.79 -0.65
N TYR A 25 3.92 12.83 0.25
CA TYR A 25 5.19 12.43 0.88
C TYR A 25 5.64 11.03 0.51
N VAL A 26 4.90 10.31 -0.32
CA VAL A 26 5.30 8.98 -0.80
C VAL A 26 6.48 9.12 -1.76
N GLN A 27 7.63 8.59 -1.37
CA GLN A 27 8.85 8.58 -2.16
C GLN A 27 9.00 7.30 -2.98
N GLN A 28 8.58 6.18 -2.41
CA GLN A 28 8.67 4.87 -3.06
C GLN A 28 7.42 4.05 -2.79
N ALA A 29 6.94 3.36 -3.81
CA ALA A 29 5.87 2.37 -3.73
C ALA A 29 6.28 1.13 -4.53
N ASN A 30 6.09 -0.06 -3.98
CA ASN A 30 6.20 -1.28 -4.75
C ASN A 30 4.86 -1.65 -5.37
N ILE A 31 4.88 -2.27 -6.55
CA ILE A 31 3.71 -2.98 -7.06
C ILE A 31 3.84 -4.42 -6.54
N PRO A 32 2.90 -4.87 -5.68
CA PRO A 32 3.07 -6.18 -5.05
C PRO A 32 2.93 -7.32 -6.05
N GLY A 33 3.72 -8.35 -5.85
CA GLY A 33 3.67 -9.58 -6.63
C GLY A 33 2.45 -10.44 -6.29
N ILE A 34 2.14 -11.35 -7.20
CA ILE A 34 1.12 -12.38 -6.99
C ILE A 34 1.79 -13.73 -7.19
N SER A 35 1.59 -14.65 -6.27
CA SER A 35 2.09 -16.01 -6.36
C SER A 35 0.94 -17.02 -6.28
N SER A 36 1.11 -18.14 -6.97
CA SER A 36 0.21 -19.29 -6.88
C SER A 36 1.00 -20.48 -6.35
N GLY A 37 0.40 -21.22 -5.45
CA GLY A 37 0.97 -22.48 -4.97
C GLY A 37 1.05 -23.53 -6.07
N SER A 38 1.82 -24.57 -5.84
CA SER A 38 1.82 -25.79 -6.67
C SER A 38 1.63 -27.00 -5.77
N THR A 39 0.85 -27.97 -6.25
CA THR A 39 0.67 -29.26 -5.58
C THR A 39 1.45 -30.32 -6.33
N GLU A 40 2.15 -31.15 -5.59
CA GLU A 40 2.95 -32.25 -6.14
C GLU A 40 2.20 -33.56 -5.99
N ILE A 41 2.01 -34.26 -7.10
CA ILE A 41 1.47 -35.61 -7.11
C ILE A 41 2.63 -36.59 -7.29
N ALA A 42 2.89 -37.38 -6.27
CA ALA A 42 3.92 -38.42 -6.32
C ALA A 42 3.44 -39.60 -7.19
N THR A 43 4.23 -39.94 -8.19
CA THR A 43 4.05 -41.18 -8.95
C THR A 43 5.31 -42.06 -8.77
N PRO A 44 5.24 -43.39 -9.04
CA PRO A 44 6.38 -44.28 -8.84
C PRO A 44 7.64 -43.91 -9.63
N PHE A 45 7.50 -43.13 -10.70
CA PHE A 45 8.60 -42.77 -11.59
C PHE A 45 8.99 -41.31 -11.55
N LYS A 46 8.05 -40.41 -11.16
CA LYS A 46 8.25 -38.96 -11.24
C LYS A 46 7.23 -38.23 -10.42
N ALA A 47 7.63 -37.16 -9.75
CA ALA A 47 6.72 -36.17 -9.21
C ALA A 47 6.10 -35.31 -10.35
N ILE A 48 4.79 -35.16 -10.35
CA ILE A 48 4.06 -34.33 -11.29
C ILE A 48 3.57 -33.09 -10.55
N LEU A 49 4.01 -31.91 -11.03
CA LEU A 49 3.55 -30.64 -10.48
C LEU A 49 2.24 -30.23 -11.12
N MET A 50 1.27 -29.88 -10.32
CA MET A 50 0.00 -29.31 -10.71
C MET A 50 -0.14 -27.88 -10.17
N PRO A 51 -0.80 -26.95 -10.92
CA PRO A 51 -1.04 -25.61 -10.41
C PRO A 51 -1.93 -25.66 -9.17
N GLY A 52 -1.59 -24.84 -8.19
CA GLY A 52 -2.42 -24.67 -6.99
C GLY A 52 -3.64 -23.77 -7.27
N GLU A 53 -4.63 -23.88 -6.41
CA GLU A 53 -5.91 -23.14 -6.55
C GLU A 53 -5.93 -21.83 -5.76
N VAL A 54 -4.90 -21.54 -4.96
CA VAL A 54 -4.86 -20.36 -4.08
C VAL A 54 -3.86 -19.34 -4.60
N LEU A 55 -4.33 -18.10 -4.78
CA LEU A 55 -3.50 -16.93 -5.05
C LEU A 55 -3.08 -16.28 -3.73
N THR A 56 -1.81 -15.98 -3.62
CA THR A 56 -1.22 -15.24 -2.50
C THR A 56 -0.71 -13.90 -3.01
N TYR A 57 -1.13 -12.82 -2.37
CA TYR A 57 -0.69 -11.47 -2.66
C TYR A 57 0.44 -11.09 -1.71
N ASP A 58 1.49 -10.48 -2.25
CA ASP A 58 2.57 -9.93 -1.47
C ASP A 58 2.15 -8.63 -0.80
N ASP A 59 2.86 -8.24 0.26
CA ASP A 59 2.58 -7.02 0.99
C ASP A 59 2.94 -5.78 0.16
N LEU A 60 2.13 -4.73 0.28
CA LEU A 60 2.40 -3.41 -0.28
C LEU A 60 3.25 -2.61 0.70
N THR A 61 4.44 -2.19 0.30
CA THR A 61 5.33 -1.36 1.10
C THR A 61 5.46 0.03 0.49
N LEU A 62 5.26 1.04 1.31
CA LEU A 62 5.45 2.45 0.94
C LEU A 62 6.58 3.03 1.77
N SER A 63 7.51 3.74 1.13
CA SER A 63 8.48 4.59 1.82
C SER A 63 8.01 6.05 1.75
N ILE A 64 7.85 6.66 2.92
CA ILE A 64 7.22 7.96 3.10
C ILE A 64 8.22 8.89 3.76
N ILE A 65 8.34 10.11 3.24
CA ILE A 65 9.14 11.16 3.86
C ILE A 65 8.40 11.68 5.10
N ALA A 66 9.11 11.77 6.22
CA ALA A 66 8.54 12.37 7.41
C ALA A 66 8.54 13.90 7.27
N ASP A 67 7.37 14.50 7.36
CA ASP A 67 7.21 15.94 7.40
C ASP A 67 7.64 16.53 8.76
N GLU A 68 7.95 17.81 8.81
CA GLU A 68 8.43 18.50 10.01
C GLU A 68 7.48 18.38 11.20
N LYS A 69 6.17 18.30 10.95
CA LYS A 69 5.14 18.14 11.98
C LYS A 69 4.79 16.67 12.26
N MET A 70 5.41 15.73 11.52
CA MET A 70 5.15 14.29 11.57
C MET A 70 3.66 13.94 11.40
N LEU A 71 2.93 14.70 10.58
CA LEU A 71 1.50 14.47 10.36
C LEU A 71 1.28 13.15 9.63
N SER A 72 2.04 12.87 8.57
CA SER A 72 1.99 11.63 7.82
C SER A 72 2.24 10.40 8.72
N PHE A 73 3.23 10.47 9.58
CA PHE A 73 3.53 9.40 10.54
C PHE A 73 2.42 9.21 11.57
N LYS A 74 1.92 10.30 12.16
CA LYS A 74 0.83 10.27 13.15
C LYS A 74 -0.46 9.70 12.57
N GLU A 75 -0.79 10.02 11.33
CA GLU A 75 -1.96 9.47 10.64
C GLU A 75 -1.85 7.95 10.45
N CYS A 76 -0.70 7.46 9.95
CA CYS A 76 -0.46 6.03 9.80
C CYS A 76 -0.50 5.30 11.14
N LEU A 77 0.15 5.88 12.17
CA LEU A 77 0.19 5.31 13.51
C LEU A 77 -1.22 5.28 14.14
N SER A 78 -1.96 6.37 14.06
CA SER A 78 -3.32 6.45 14.63
C SER A 78 -4.28 5.47 13.97
N TRP A 79 -4.12 5.23 12.67
CA TRP A 79 -4.92 4.21 11.97
C TRP A 79 -4.57 2.80 12.45
N LEU A 80 -3.28 2.47 12.57
CA LEU A 80 -2.84 1.17 13.09
C LEU A 80 -3.29 0.96 14.55
N GLU A 81 -3.12 1.96 15.41
CA GLU A 81 -3.58 1.91 16.81
C GLU A 81 -5.10 1.76 16.91
N ALA A 82 -5.85 2.44 16.06
CA ALA A 82 -7.30 2.34 16.06
C ALA A 82 -7.82 0.96 15.65
N ILE A 83 -7.13 0.26 14.73
CA ILE A 83 -7.45 -1.12 14.35
C ILE A 83 -7.16 -2.09 15.51
N THR A 84 -6.01 -1.92 16.15
CA THR A 84 -5.57 -2.84 17.22
C THR A 84 -6.16 -2.53 18.58
N SER A 85 -6.72 -1.31 18.78
CA SER A 85 -7.38 -0.84 20.01
C SER A 85 -6.61 -1.16 21.30
N PRO A 86 -5.32 -0.78 21.42
CA PRO A 86 -4.46 -1.21 22.53
C PRO A 86 -4.86 -0.56 23.88
N LYS A 87 -5.58 0.55 23.86
CA LYS A 87 -5.92 1.32 25.07
C LYS A 87 -7.42 1.33 25.38
N ASN A 88 -8.25 1.60 24.37
CA ASN A 88 -9.71 1.66 24.49
C ASN A 88 -10.37 1.44 23.12
N PHE A 89 -11.68 1.18 23.14
CA PHE A 89 -12.47 1.00 21.92
C PHE A 89 -12.91 2.29 21.23
N GLU A 90 -12.57 3.46 21.75
CA GLU A 90 -13.00 4.75 21.19
C GLU A 90 -12.40 4.99 19.80
N GLY A 91 -11.12 4.64 19.59
CA GLY A 91 -10.46 4.71 18.30
C GLY A 91 -11.15 3.83 17.25
N TYR A 92 -11.47 2.59 17.62
CA TYR A 92 -12.19 1.67 16.75
C TYR A 92 -13.60 2.17 16.41
N ALA A 93 -14.33 2.67 17.40
CA ALA A 93 -15.66 3.26 17.20
C ALA A 93 -15.63 4.52 16.32
N ALA A 94 -14.53 5.31 16.37
CA ALA A 94 -14.32 6.46 15.50
C ALA A 94 -14.08 6.03 14.04
N LEU A 95 -13.35 4.93 13.82
CA LEU A 95 -13.19 4.32 12.49
C LEU A 95 -14.54 3.92 11.90
N GLU A 96 -15.39 3.29 12.69
CA GLU A 96 -16.71 2.83 12.26
C GLU A 96 -17.66 4.00 11.95
N LYS A 97 -17.63 5.05 12.76
CA LYS A 97 -18.47 6.24 12.56
C LYS A 97 -18.08 7.09 11.35
N GLY A 98 -16.78 7.17 11.03
CA GLY A 98 -16.27 7.95 9.91
C GLY A 98 -16.72 7.47 8.53
N MET A 99 -17.31 6.28 8.42
CA MET A 99 -17.72 5.66 7.16
C MET A 99 -19.23 5.51 6.96
N LYS A 100 -20.05 6.22 7.70
CA LYS A 100 -21.52 6.13 7.55
C LYS A 100 -22.08 6.85 6.33
N SER A 101 -21.26 7.45 5.49
CA SER A 101 -21.69 8.18 4.30
C SER A 101 -21.08 7.57 3.03
N GLY A 102 -21.83 6.71 2.35
CA GLY A 102 -21.47 6.23 1.01
C GLY A 102 -21.57 4.72 0.80
N LEU A 103 -21.24 4.27 -0.40
CA LEU A 103 -21.28 2.88 -0.89
C LEU A 103 -20.47 1.85 -0.07
N ASN A 104 -19.69 2.28 0.91
CA ASN A 104 -18.80 1.46 1.73
C ASN A 104 -19.26 1.37 3.21
N ALA A 105 -20.55 1.47 3.47
CA ALA A 105 -21.10 1.27 4.80
C ALA A 105 -20.75 -0.15 5.30
N GLY A 106 -19.88 -0.23 6.32
CA GLY A 106 -19.42 -1.49 6.91
C GLY A 106 -17.91 -1.77 6.79
N LYS A 107 -17.15 -1.00 6.02
CA LYS A 107 -15.70 -1.17 5.84
C LYS A 107 -14.89 -0.15 6.66
N GLY A 108 -15.26 0.07 7.92
CA GLY A 108 -14.65 1.08 8.79
C GLY A 108 -13.17 0.89 9.09
N ILE A 109 -12.65 -0.31 8.95
CA ILE A 109 -11.27 -0.68 9.28
C ILE A 109 -10.36 -0.50 8.08
N THR A 110 -10.85 -0.80 6.87
CA THR A 110 -10.11 -0.79 5.62
C THR A 110 -10.30 0.51 4.83
N SER A 111 -9.45 0.74 3.86
CA SER A 111 -9.53 1.86 2.92
C SER A 111 -9.20 1.39 1.51
N SER A 112 -9.61 2.13 0.51
CA SER A 112 -9.12 1.94 -0.86
C SER A 112 -7.97 2.90 -1.17
N ALA A 113 -7.07 2.45 -2.04
CA ALA A 113 -5.96 3.25 -2.53
C ALA A 113 -5.85 3.14 -4.05
N SER A 114 -5.20 4.10 -4.66
CA SER A 114 -4.91 4.12 -6.08
C SER A 114 -3.46 4.52 -6.32
N LEU A 115 -2.73 3.71 -7.09
CA LEU A 115 -1.42 4.03 -7.61
C LEU A 115 -1.60 4.37 -9.10
N ILE A 116 -1.26 5.58 -9.46
CA ILE A 116 -1.30 6.07 -10.84
C ILE A 116 0.13 6.20 -11.32
N VAL A 117 0.48 5.47 -12.37
CA VAL A 117 1.79 5.58 -13.03
C VAL A 117 1.63 6.46 -14.25
N LEU A 118 2.47 7.48 -14.33
CA LEU A 118 2.48 8.44 -15.42
C LEU A 118 3.42 7.97 -16.53
N ASP A 119 3.12 8.35 -17.75
CA ASP A 119 4.01 8.14 -18.88
C ASP A 119 5.11 9.23 -18.95
N SER A 120 6.04 9.11 -19.88
CA SER A 120 7.11 10.09 -20.10
C SER A 120 6.62 11.51 -20.43
N ASN A 121 5.35 11.67 -20.80
CA ASN A 121 4.70 12.95 -21.06
C ASN A 121 3.89 13.47 -19.86
N LYS A 122 4.01 12.79 -18.69
CA LYS A 122 3.26 13.09 -17.45
C LYS A 122 1.75 12.90 -17.56
N ASN A 123 1.30 12.12 -18.53
CA ASN A 123 -0.10 11.73 -18.61
C ASN A 123 -0.34 10.44 -17.81
N PRO A 124 -1.49 10.29 -17.16
CA PRO A 124 -1.83 9.05 -16.48
C PRO A 124 -2.00 7.93 -17.52
N GLY A 125 -1.16 6.89 -17.43
CA GLY A 125 -1.17 5.76 -18.35
C GLY A 125 -1.79 4.51 -17.74
N ILE A 126 -1.44 4.21 -16.49
CA ILE A 126 -1.88 3.00 -15.79
C ILE A 126 -2.38 3.40 -14.41
N LYS A 127 -3.51 2.86 -14.01
CA LYS A 127 -4.07 2.99 -12.67
C LYS A 127 -4.17 1.61 -12.03
N LEU A 128 -3.52 1.45 -10.88
CA LEU A 128 -3.67 0.32 -9.99
C LEU A 128 -4.67 0.70 -8.90
N SER A 129 -5.82 0.08 -8.87
CA SER A 129 -6.84 0.27 -7.82
C SER A 129 -6.72 -0.85 -6.79
N ILE A 130 -6.48 -0.49 -5.54
CA ILE A 130 -6.28 -1.42 -4.41
C ILE A 130 -7.49 -1.33 -3.50
N GLU A 131 -8.07 -2.48 -3.18
CA GLU A 131 -9.28 -2.57 -2.37
C GLU A 131 -8.99 -3.18 -1.00
N ASP A 132 -9.74 -2.70 0.00
CA ASP A 132 -9.70 -3.21 1.38
C ASP A 132 -8.30 -3.23 2.01
N MET A 133 -7.54 -2.17 1.76
CA MET A 133 -6.19 -1.98 2.29
C MET A 133 -6.24 -1.56 3.77
N PHE A 134 -5.32 -2.10 4.57
CA PHE A 134 -5.11 -1.73 5.96
C PHE A 134 -3.64 -1.83 6.35
N PRO A 135 -3.15 -1.01 7.29
CA PRO A 135 -1.76 -1.04 7.74
C PRO A 135 -1.52 -2.25 8.64
N VAL A 136 -0.36 -2.88 8.47
CA VAL A 136 0.13 -4.00 9.28
C VAL A 136 1.30 -3.57 10.14
N SER A 137 2.19 -2.75 9.58
CA SER A 137 3.33 -2.22 10.33
C SER A 137 3.67 -0.80 9.89
N VAL A 138 4.15 -0.02 10.84
CA VAL A 138 4.73 1.31 10.62
C VAL A 138 6.16 1.25 11.11
N GLY A 139 7.11 1.51 10.23
CA GLY A 139 8.54 1.48 10.51
C GLY A 139 9.00 2.62 11.41
N SER A 140 10.20 2.50 11.93
CA SER A 140 10.84 3.51 12.77
C SER A 140 11.41 4.66 11.92
N ILE A 141 11.43 5.86 12.49
CA ILE A 141 12.14 7.01 11.94
C ILE A 141 13.52 7.05 12.60
N SER A 142 14.57 7.03 11.79
CA SER A 142 15.95 7.18 12.28
C SER A 142 16.36 8.67 12.23
N LEU A 143 16.77 9.19 13.35
CA LEU A 143 17.33 10.55 13.48
C LEU A 143 18.79 10.45 13.88
N ASN A 144 19.68 11.07 13.10
CA ASN A 144 21.11 11.04 13.34
C ASN A 144 21.68 12.47 13.27
N THR A 145 22.34 12.89 14.32
CA THR A 145 22.95 14.22 14.42
C THR A 145 24.37 14.29 13.86
N THR A 146 24.94 13.16 13.48
CA THR A 146 26.31 13.08 12.93
C THR A 146 26.35 13.15 11.41
N ASP A 147 25.21 13.15 10.75
CA ASP A 147 25.13 13.28 9.30
C ASP A 147 25.49 14.73 8.89
N SER A 148 26.37 14.85 7.92
CA SER A 148 26.79 16.15 7.37
C SER A 148 25.79 16.74 6.39
N ASP A 149 24.93 15.91 5.80
CA ASP A 149 23.91 16.31 4.84
C ASP A 149 22.51 16.25 5.46
N ILE A 150 21.70 17.30 5.19
CA ILE A 150 20.33 17.38 5.66
C ILE A 150 19.43 16.58 4.69
N ASN A 151 19.33 15.27 4.92
CA ASN A 151 18.38 14.43 4.22
C ASN A 151 17.12 14.28 5.04
N PRO A 152 15.93 14.46 4.45
CA PRO A 152 14.68 14.23 5.17
C PRO A 152 14.57 12.76 5.59
N PRO A 153 14.25 12.47 6.86
CA PRO A 153 14.10 11.10 7.31
C PRO A 153 12.88 10.45 6.65
N THR A 154 13.01 9.17 6.36
CA THR A 154 11.94 8.35 5.77
C THR A 154 11.51 7.27 6.74
N PHE A 155 10.30 6.80 6.58
CA PHE A 155 9.77 5.62 7.28
C PHE A 155 8.98 4.74 6.31
N ASP A 156 9.00 3.45 6.57
CA ASP A 156 8.30 2.48 5.74
C ASP A 156 7.00 2.07 6.40
N VAL A 157 5.95 1.95 5.60
CA VAL A 157 4.66 1.44 6.04
C VAL A 157 4.29 0.24 5.18
N THR A 158 3.95 -0.86 5.83
CA THR A 158 3.51 -2.08 5.17
C THR A 158 2.00 -2.22 5.29
N PHE A 159 1.37 -2.44 4.16
CA PHE A 159 -0.07 -2.64 4.06
C PHE A 159 -0.39 -4.02 3.52
N ARG A 160 -1.51 -4.57 3.97
CA ARG A 160 -2.19 -5.70 3.34
C ARG A 160 -3.50 -5.24 2.74
N TYR A 161 -3.96 -5.96 1.74
CA TYR A 161 -5.15 -5.62 0.96
C TYR A 161 -5.83 -6.92 0.50
N ALA A 162 -7.09 -6.81 0.08
CA ALA A 162 -7.84 -7.97 -0.39
C ALA A 162 -7.54 -8.28 -1.86
N ASN A 163 -7.53 -7.26 -2.71
CA ASN A 163 -7.34 -7.39 -4.15
C ASN A 163 -6.81 -6.10 -4.76
N TYR A 164 -6.20 -6.21 -5.94
CA TYR A 164 -5.94 -5.05 -6.78
C TYR A 164 -6.30 -5.33 -8.24
N THR A 165 -6.66 -4.28 -8.95
CA THR A 165 -6.96 -4.31 -10.38
C THR A 165 -6.09 -3.29 -11.11
N ILE A 166 -5.66 -3.64 -12.33
CA ILE A 166 -4.85 -2.77 -13.18
C ILE A 166 -5.72 -2.32 -14.35
N GLU A 167 -5.85 -1.02 -14.54
CA GLU A 167 -6.62 -0.39 -15.60
C GLU A 167 -5.70 0.50 -16.43
N SER A 168 -5.84 0.47 -17.77
CA SER A 168 -5.22 1.43 -18.67
C SER A 168 -6.14 2.65 -18.78
N LEU A 169 -5.59 3.85 -18.65
CA LEU A 169 -6.30 5.13 -18.71
C LEU A 169 -6.20 5.78 -20.09
#